data_2e5b5e1ece1d6851ccbd640256020cca
#
_entry.id   2e5b5e1ece1d6851ccbd640256020cca
#
_cell.length_a   1.000
_cell.length_b   1.000
_cell.length_c   1.000
_cell.angle_alpha   90.00
_cell.angle_beta   90.00
_cell.angle_gamma   90.00
#
_symmetry.space_group_name_H-M   'P 1'
#
loop_
_entity.id
_entity.type
_entity.pdbx_description
1 polymer ?
#
loop_
_entity_poly.entity_id
_entity_poly.type
_entity_poly.pdbx_seq_one_letter_code
_entity_poly.pdbx_strand_id
1 'polypeptide(L)'
;MRVMVVDDQDLVRAGFRMVLDAQPGISVVAEAADGDEVLAVLADLPADVVLMDIRMPRVDGVEATRRVVAHHPDTKVIVLTTFDLDSSVTAAIAAGASGFLLKDVTPEFMIEAVRSVHRGDAVVDPVSTRRLLRQAAPLLAGSPQPDRGDAARIAALTPREREVLTLMAHGATNAEIAAAHFVAETTVKTHVGNILAKTGSRDRVQAVVLAFRTGLVH
;
A
#
# COMPACT_ATOMS: atom_id res chain seq x y z
N MET A 1 -7.86 13.38 8.41
CA MET A 1 -7.05 12.15 8.23
C MET A 1 -6.05 12.07 9.35
N ARG A 2 -6.09 10.97 10.09
CA ARG A 2 -5.22 10.72 11.25
C ARG A 2 -4.04 9.86 10.79
N VAL A 3 -2.84 10.26 11.13
CA VAL A 3 -1.61 9.56 10.75
C VAL A 3 -0.87 9.14 12.02
N MET A 4 -0.32 7.94 12.02
CA MET A 4 0.65 7.47 13.00
C MET A 4 2.02 7.36 12.32
N VAL A 5 3.08 7.76 13.01
CA VAL A 5 4.46 7.63 12.53
C VAL A 5 5.22 6.65 13.41
N VAL A 6 5.83 5.64 12.79
CA VAL A 6 6.59 4.58 13.47
C VAL A 6 7.98 4.50 12.88
N ASP A 7 8.99 4.83 13.66
CA ASP A 7 10.40 4.86 13.25
C ASP A 7 11.28 4.84 14.52
N ASP A 8 12.41 4.14 14.52
CA ASP A 8 13.29 4.08 15.70
C ASP A 8 14.12 5.37 15.89
N GLN A 9 14.15 6.25 14.88
CA GLN A 9 14.92 7.49 14.90
C GLN A 9 14.02 8.69 15.27
N ASP A 10 14.23 9.28 16.45
CA ASP A 10 13.47 10.44 16.95
C ASP A 10 13.44 11.62 15.96
N LEU A 11 14.58 11.91 15.31
CA LEU A 11 14.69 13.02 14.38
C LEU A 11 13.82 12.81 13.12
N VAL A 12 13.73 11.57 12.64
CA VAL A 12 12.89 11.20 11.49
C VAL A 12 11.41 11.35 11.86
N ARG A 13 10.99 10.84 13.02
CA ARG A 13 9.61 10.99 13.51
C ARG A 13 9.23 12.46 13.64
N ALA A 14 10.08 13.26 14.31
CA ALA A 14 9.84 14.70 14.46
C ALA A 14 9.76 15.43 13.11
N GLY A 15 10.62 15.08 12.14
CA GLY A 15 10.59 15.63 10.79
C GLY A 15 9.29 15.31 10.05
N PHE A 16 8.85 14.06 10.05
CA PHE A 16 7.60 13.63 9.42
C PHE A 16 6.38 14.29 10.09
N ARG A 17 6.35 14.34 11.42
CA ARG A 17 5.31 15.05 12.17
C ARG A 17 5.20 16.50 11.76
N MET A 18 6.31 17.23 11.76
CA MET A 18 6.34 18.65 11.39
C MET A 18 5.79 18.89 9.97
N VAL A 19 6.17 18.05 9.02
CA VAL A 19 5.72 18.18 7.62
C VAL A 19 4.24 17.86 7.48
N LEU A 20 3.76 16.80 8.14
CA LEU A 20 2.37 16.33 8.01
C LEU A 20 1.39 17.23 8.78
N ASP A 21 1.71 17.65 10.00
CA ASP A 21 0.86 18.53 10.80
C ASP A 21 0.73 19.94 10.20
N ALA A 22 1.70 20.36 9.35
CA ALA A 22 1.58 21.61 8.61
C ALA A 22 0.53 21.55 7.47
N GLN A 23 -0.03 20.38 7.16
CA GLN A 23 -0.96 20.21 6.05
C GLN A 23 -2.41 20.24 6.48
N PRO A 24 -3.27 21.05 5.80
CA PRO A 24 -4.69 21.05 6.09
C PRO A 24 -5.31 19.65 5.95
N GLY A 25 -6.03 19.23 6.97
CA GLY A 25 -6.75 17.95 6.98
C GLY A 25 -5.91 16.72 7.28
N ILE A 26 -4.62 16.87 7.63
CA ILE A 26 -3.75 15.81 8.15
C ILE A 26 -3.41 16.14 9.61
N SER A 27 -3.35 15.13 10.46
CA SER A 27 -2.90 15.26 11.85
C SER A 27 -2.14 14.01 12.26
N VAL A 28 -0.93 14.16 12.79
CA VAL A 28 -0.17 13.07 13.41
C VAL A 28 -0.70 12.88 14.83
N VAL A 29 -1.53 11.85 15.00
CA VAL A 29 -2.22 11.56 16.25
C VAL A 29 -1.40 10.69 17.20
N ALA A 30 -0.42 9.94 16.67
CA ALA A 30 0.38 9.01 17.46
C ALA A 30 1.78 8.83 16.85
N GLU A 31 2.72 8.45 17.70
CA GLU A 31 4.07 8.03 17.34
C GLU A 31 4.43 6.75 18.11
N ALA A 32 5.31 5.93 17.52
CA ALA A 32 5.95 4.81 18.19
C ALA A 32 7.42 4.69 17.76
N ALA A 33 8.26 4.19 18.63
CA ALA A 33 9.68 4.00 18.36
C ALA A 33 10.01 2.57 17.89
N ASP A 34 9.05 1.64 17.93
CA ASP A 34 9.25 0.25 17.52
C ASP A 34 7.92 -0.44 17.18
N GLY A 35 7.99 -1.50 16.39
CA GLY A 35 6.83 -2.23 15.91
C GLY A 35 6.01 -2.94 16.99
N ASP A 36 6.57 -3.25 18.15
CA ASP A 36 5.88 -3.88 19.27
C ASP A 36 4.90 -2.93 19.98
N GLU A 37 5.09 -1.62 19.85
CA GLU A 37 4.24 -0.60 20.47
C GLU A 37 2.98 -0.31 19.65
N VAL A 38 3.02 -0.59 18.34
CA VAL A 38 2.04 -0.09 17.35
C VAL A 38 0.61 -0.48 17.67
N LEU A 39 0.36 -1.76 18.00
CA LEU A 39 -1.01 -2.22 18.26
C LEU A 39 -1.60 -1.59 19.53
N ALA A 40 -0.80 -1.44 20.58
CA ALA A 40 -1.27 -0.81 21.82
C ALA A 40 -1.63 0.66 21.57
N VAL A 41 -0.77 1.37 20.82
CA VAL A 41 -1.02 2.77 20.48
C VAL A 41 -2.23 2.94 19.58
N LEU A 42 -2.43 2.07 18.57
CA LEU A 42 -3.59 2.12 17.68
C LEU A 42 -4.91 1.79 18.38
N ALA A 43 -4.88 0.99 19.44
CA ALA A 43 -6.07 0.68 20.24
C ALA A 43 -6.59 1.93 20.97
N ASP A 44 -5.70 2.77 21.47
CA ASP A 44 -6.04 4.01 22.17
C ASP A 44 -6.24 5.19 21.22
N LEU A 45 -5.43 5.28 20.19
CA LEU A 45 -5.39 6.38 19.23
C LEU A 45 -5.49 5.83 17.79
N PRO A 46 -6.69 5.50 17.29
CA PRO A 46 -6.88 4.95 15.95
C PRO A 46 -6.37 5.91 14.87
N ALA A 47 -5.62 5.37 13.90
CA ALA A 47 -5.10 6.10 12.75
C ALA A 47 -5.67 5.55 11.43
N ASP A 48 -5.84 6.43 10.45
CA ASP A 48 -6.29 6.07 9.10
C ASP A 48 -5.11 5.56 8.26
N VAL A 49 -3.92 6.12 8.50
CA VAL A 49 -2.67 5.74 7.82
C VAL A 49 -1.54 5.62 8.84
N VAL A 50 -0.73 4.57 8.72
CA VAL A 50 0.52 4.38 9.47
C VAL A 50 1.69 4.51 8.50
N LEU A 51 2.64 5.41 8.79
CA LEU A 51 3.96 5.43 8.20
C LEU A 51 4.85 4.53 9.05
N MET A 52 5.36 3.44 8.48
CA MET A 52 6.03 2.35 9.20
C MET A 52 7.45 2.16 8.70
N ASP A 53 8.45 2.43 9.51
CA ASP A 53 9.81 2.01 9.17
C ASP A 53 9.91 0.48 9.09
N ILE A 54 10.70 0.00 8.13
CA ILE A 54 10.95 -1.44 7.97
C ILE A 54 11.94 -1.93 9.04
N ARG A 55 12.99 -1.14 9.35
CA ARG A 55 14.09 -1.59 10.19
C ARG A 55 14.01 -1.03 11.59
N MET A 56 13.46 -1.82 12.50
CA MET A 56 13.36 -1.48 13.92
C MET A 56 13.95 -2.59 14.81
N PRO A 57 14.44 -2.25 16.02
CA PRO A 57 15.25 -3.19 16.83
C PRO A 57 14.53 -4.41 17.38
N ARG A 58 13.26 -4.28 17.82
CA ARG A 58 12.51 -5.35 18.53
C ARG A 58 11.58 -6.09 17.60
N VAL A 59 10.65 -5.35 16.96
CA VAL A 59 9.72 -5.87 15.97
C VAL A 59 9.86 -5.06 14.70
N ASP A 60 10.29 -5.72 13.62
CA ASP A 60 10.46 -5.07 12.35
C ASP A 60 9.12 -4.61 11.73
N GLY A 61 9.20 -3.68 10.77
CA GLY A 61 8.01 -3.11 10.14
C GLY A 61 7.22 -4.11 9.29
N VAL A 62 7.80 -5.21 8.84
CA VAL A 62 7.08 -6.27 8.10
C VAL A 62 6.14 -7.00 9.03
N GLU A 63 6.65 -7.44 10.18
CA GLU A 63 5.84 -8.11 11.18
C GLU A 63 4.82 -7.15 11.82
N ALA A 64 5.22 -5.90 12.12
CA ALA A 64 4.30 -4.87 12.60
C ALA A 64 3.16 -4.62 11.59
N THR A 65 3.48 -4.51 10.29
CA THR A 65 2.47 -4.38 9.22
C THR A 65 1.49 -5.55 9.22
N ARG A 66 1.98 -6.79 9.30
CA ARG A 66 1.12 -7.99 9.35
C ARG A 66 0.13 -7.92 10.52
N ARG A 67 0.61 -7.53 11.71
CA ARG A 67 -0.22 -7.37 12.92
C ARG A 67 -1.25 -6.26 12.77
N VAL A 68 -0.86 -5.08 12.25
CA VAL A 68 -1.78 -3.98 11.99
C VAL A 68 -2.88 -4.39 11.04
N VAL A 69 -2.54 -5.02 9.91
CA VAL A 69 -3.53 -5.48 8.92
C VAL A 69 -4.51 -6.50 9.49
N ALA A 70 -4.05 -7.38 10.37
CA ALA A 70 -4.89 -8.40 11.00
C ALA A 70 -5.87 -7.83 12.04
N HIS A 71 -5.45 -6.81 12.82
CA HIS A 71 -6.25 -6.28 13.93
C HIS A 71 -6.96 -4.96 13.61
N HIS A 72 -6.44 -4.19 12.65
CA HIS A 72 -6.96 -2.91 12.19
C HIS A 72 -7.10 -2.90 10.67
N PRO A 73 -8.05 -3.65 10.08
CA PRO A 73 -8.14 -3.85 8.62
C PRO A 73 -8.42 -2.55 7.85
N ASP A 74 -9.01 -1.55 8.47
CA ASP A 74 -9.29 -0.25 7.86
C ASP A 74 -8.06 0.68 7.85
N THR A 75 -7.08 0.45 8.73
CA THR A 75 -5.84 1.23 8.79
C THR A 75 -4.92 0.86 7.63
N LYS A 76 -4.51 1.84 6.83
CA LYS A 76 -3.56 1.66 5.73
C LYS A 76 -2.14 1.77 6.24
N VAL A 77 -1.22 0.95 5.71
CA VAL A 77 0.18 1.00 6.09
C VAL A 77 1.03 1.37 4.88
N ILE A 78 1.82 2.44 5.01
CA ILE A 78 2.86 2.83 4.06
C ILE A 78 4.20 2.49 4.71
N VAL A 79 4.97 1.60 4.12
CA VAL A 79 6.28 1.27 4.67
C VAL A 79 7.35 2.27 4.19
N LEU A 80 8.25 2.62 5.10
CA LEU A 80 9.37 3.53 4.86
C LEU A 80 10.66 2.73 4.74
N THR A 81 11.51 3.07 3.78
CA THR A 81 12.82 2.42 3.59
C THR A 81 13.89 3.43 3.19
N THR A 82 15.13 3.16 3.56
CA THR A 82 16.30 3.97 3.16
C THR A 82 16.94 3.51 1.86
N PHE A 83 16.58 2.34 1.36
CA PHE A 83 17.19 1.73 0.17
C PHE A 83 16.15 1.32 -0.86
N ASP A 84 16.55 1.36 -2.14
CA ASP A 84 15.78 0.83 -3.25
C ASP A 84 15.48 -0.67 -3.05
N LEU A 85 14.19 -1.02 -3.08
CA LEU A 85 13.62 -2.31 -3.44
C LEU A 85 14.43 -3.56 -3.01
N ASP A 86 14.63 -3.71 -1.70
CA ASP A 86 15.13 -4.98 -1.17
C ASP A 86 13.99 -5.99 -0.91
N SER A 87 14.35 -7.21 -0.51
CA SER A 87 13.39 -8.26 -0.17
C SER A 87 12.41 -7.86 0.94
N SER A 88 12.78 -6.87 1.77
CA SER A 88 11.96 -6.39 2.89
C SER A 88 10.73 -5.61 2.41
N VAL A 89 10.86 -4.81 1.35
CA VAL A 89 9.71 -4.10 0.75
C VAL A 89 8.71 -5.10 0.17
N THR A 90 9.20 -6.12 -0.54
CA THR A 90 8.34 -7.18 -1.06
C THR A 90 7.64 -7.95 0.06
N ALA A 91 8.38 -8.28 1.13
CA ALA A 91 7.79 -8.92 2.31
C ALA A 91 6.73 -8.04 2.99
N ALA A 92 6.94 -6.72 3.07
CA ALA A 92 5.96 -5.78 3.61
C ALA A 92 4.68 -5.70 2.77
N ILE A 93 4.81 -5.71 1.43
CA ILE A 93 3.65 -5.77 0.52
C ILE A 93 2.89 -7.08 0.71
N ALA A 94 3.60 -8.21 0.80
CA ALA A 94 3.00 -9.51 1.07
C ALA A 94 2.33 -9.57 2.46
N ALA A 95 2.86 -8.82 3.45
CA ALA A 95 2.26 -8.66 4.77
C ALA A 95 1.01 -7.76 4.77
N GLY A 96 0.71 -7.10 3.65
CA GLY A 96 -0.49 -6.28 3.47
C GLY A 96 -0.24 -4.77 3.46
N ALA A 97 1.00 -4.30 3.28
CA ALA A 97 1.26 -2.88 3.09
C ALA A 97 0.47 -2.32 1.90
N SER A 98 -0.05 -1.11 2.06
CA SER A 98 -0.83 -0.38 1.05
C SER A 98 0.04 0.48 0.14
N GLY A 99 1.31 0.66 0.50
CA GLY A 99 2.30 1.42 -0.25
C GLY A 99 3.68 1.37 0.40
N PHE A 100 4.65 2.00 -0.26
CA PHE A 100 5.98 2.21 0.31
C PHE A 100 6.52 3.56 -0.13
N LEU A 101 7.45 4.11 0.64
CA LEU A 101 8.16 5.35 0.37
C LEU A 101 9.64 5.20 0.74
N LEU A 102 10.50 5.88 0.01
CA LEU A 102 11.86 6.11 0.44
C LEU A 102 11.87 7.21 1.52
N LYS A 103 12.74 7.08 2.53
CA LYS A 103 12.83 8.10 3.60
C LYS A 103 13.39 9.45 3.13
N ASP A 104 14.02 9.48 1.97
CA ASP A 104 14.61 10.68 1.34
C ASP A 104 13.68 11.36 0.30
N VAL A 105 12.41 10.96 0.22
CA VAL A 105 11.43 11.61 -0.66
C VAL A 105 11.18 13.06 -0.24
N THR A 106 10.79 13.91 -1.20
CA THR A 106 10.40 15.28 -0.87
C THR A 106 9.15 15.33 0.00
N PRO A 107 9.00 16.37 0.84
CA PRO A 107 7.81 16.58 1.65
C PRO A 107 6.51 16.54 0.84
N GLU A 108 6.49 17.15 -0.33
CA GLU A 108 5.33 17.22 -1.22
C GLU A 108 4.91 15.83 -1.68
N PHE A 109 5.89 15.00 -2.05
CA PHE A 109 5.64 13.63 -2.49
C PHE A 109 5.11 12.76 -1.34
N MET A 110 5.66 12.88 -0.14
CA MET A 110 5.17 12.18 1.05
C MET A 110 3.71 12.54 1.36
N ILE A 111 3.35 13.84 1.32
CA ILE A 111 2.00 14.32 1.56
C ILE A 111 1.02 13.74 0.53
N GLU A 112 1.39 13.78 -0.76
CA GLU A 112 0.53 13.21 -1.81
C GLU A 112 0.39 11.69 -1.65
N ALA A 113 1.47 11.02 -1.25
CA ALA A 113 1.48 9.61 -0.94
C ALA A 113 0.46 9.25 0.15
N VAL A 114 0.54 9.90 1.28
CA VAL A 114 -0.38 9.68 2.41
C VAL A 114 -1.84 9.94 2.01
N ARG A 115 -2.10 11.02 1.27
CA ARG A 115 -3.45 11.35 0.77
C ARG A 115 -4.00 10.30 -0.19
N SER A 116 -3.19 9.84 -1.12
CA SER A 116 -3.59 8.84 -2.10
C SER A 116 -3.90 7.49 -1.46
N VAL A 117 -3.01 6.99 -0.59
CA VAL A 117 -3.25 5.73 0.14
C VAL A 117 -4.52 5.82 0.98
N HIS A 118 -4.77 6.94 1.63
CA HIS A 118 -6.01 7.16 2.37
C HIS A 118 -7.25 7.07 1.47
N ARG A 119 -7.19 7.56 0.23
CA ARG A 119 -8.28 7.42 -0.77
C ARG A 119 -8.43 6.00 -1.34
N GLY A 120 -7.53 5.08 -1.00
CA GLY A 120 -7.47 3.73 -1.56
C GLY A 120 -6.76 3.65 -2.92
N ASP A 121 -6.21 4.76 -3.40
CA ASP A 121 -5.34 4.79 -4.57
C ASP A 121 -3.95 4.25 -4.17
N ALA A 122 -3.25 3.55 -5.06
CA ALA A 122 -1.86 3.24 -4.80
C ALA A 122 -1.03 4.52 -4.92
N VAL A 123 -0.18 4.78 -3.93
CA VAL A 123 0.89 5.74 -4.09
C VAL A 123 2.18 5.01 -4.21
N VAL A 124 2.62 5.09 -5.40
CA VAL A 124 4.02 4.88 -5.71
C VAL A 124 4.26 5.67 -6.99
N ASP A 125 5.35 6.37 -7.06
CA ASP A 125 5.84 6.81 -8.36
C ASP A 125 5.64 5.66 -9.36
N PRO A 126 4.97 5.89 -10.51
CA PRO A 126 4.61 4.81 -11.45
C PRO A 126 5.83 3.98 -11.89
N VAL A 127 7.03 4.57 -11.89
CA VAL A 127 8.28 3.89 -12.24
C VAL A 127 8.71 2.95 -11.12
N SER A 128 8.68 3.41 -9.88
CA SER A 128 9.05 2.61 -8.70
C SER A 128 8.04 1.49 -8.44
N THR A 129 6.72 1.73 -8.65
CA THR A 129 5.69 0.67 -8.56
C THR A 129 5.91 -0.41 -9.60
N ARG A 130 6.11 -0.05 -10.86
CA ARG A 130 6.37 -1.02 -11.93
C ARG A 130 7.59 -1.88 -11.62
N ARG A 131 8.66 -1.27 -11.10
CA ARG A 131 9.89 -1.97 -10.74
C ARG A 131 9.67 -2.91 -9.57
N LEU A 132 8.98 -2.45 -8.51
CA LEU A 132 8.62 -3.28 -7.35
C LEU A 132 7.76 -4.46 -7.73
N LEU A 133 6.68 -4.21 -8.45
CA LEU A 133 5.74 -5.27 -8.82
C LEU A 133 6.42 -6.34 -9.69
N ARG A 134 7.32 -5.93 -10.61
CA ARG A 134 8.13 -6.88 -11.39
C ARG A 134 9.12 -7.68 -10.55
N GLN A 135 9.71 -7.09 -9.53
CA GLN A 135 10.63 -7.79 -8.63
C GLN A 135 9.89 -8.66 -7.61
N ALA A 136 8.71 -8.21 -7.16
CA ALA A 136 7.85 -8.96 -6.26
C ALA A 136 7.13 -10.12 -6.97
N ALA A 137 6.85 -10.01 -8.27
CA ALA A 137 6.12 -10.99 -9.05
C ALA A 137 6.63 -12.44 -8.86
N PRO A 138 7.95 -12.76 -8.97
CA PRO A 138 8.45 -14.11 -8.74
C PRO A 138 8.26 -14.59 -7.30
N LEU A 139 8.35 -13.70 -6.32
CA LEU A 139 8.19 -14.02 -4.91
C LEU A 139 6.71 -14.17 -4.53
N LEU A 140 5.83 -13.41 -5.17
CA LEU A 140 4.38 -13.50 -5.01
C LEU A 140 3.80 -14.71 -5.76
N ALA A 141 4.34 -15.04 -6.93
CA ALA A 141 3.97 -16.22 -7.72
C ALA A 141 4.52 -17.54 -7.14
N GLY A 142 5.59 -17.49 -6.34
CA GLY A 142 6.19 -18.66 -5.68
C GLY A 142 5.47 -19.11 -4.40
N SER A 143 4.40 -18.46 -4.00
CA SER A 143 3.53 -18.94 -2.90
C SER A 143 2.73 -20.17 -3.34
N PRO A 144 2.52 -21.16 -2.44
CA PRO A 144 1.87 -22.41 -2.82
C PRO A 144 0.46 -22.13 -3.35
N GLN A 145 0.12 -22.80 -4.45
CA GLN A 145 -1.13 -22.86 -5.21
C GLN A 145 -2.16 -21.74 -4.92
N PRO A 146 -2.67 -21.03 -5.94
CA PRO A 146 -3.74 -20.06 -5.71
C PRO A 146 -4.84 -20.74 -4.92
N ASP A 147 -5.18 -20.18 -3.78
CA ASP A 147 -6.31 -20.62 -3.00
C ASP A 147 -7.53 -20.64 -3.94
N ARG A 148 -8.35 -21.70 -3.88
CA ARG A 148 -9.60 -21.76 -4.67
C ARG A 148 -10.44 -20.51 -4.53
N GLY A 149 -10.33 -19.82 -3.39
CA GLY A 149 -10.93 -18.52 -3.14
C GLY A 149 -10.37 -17.40 -4.01
N ASP A 150 -9.06 -17.32 -4.21
CA ASP A 150 -8.43 -16.28 -5.02
C ASP A 150 -8.83 -16.40 -6.50
N ALA A 151 -8.87 -17.63 -7.05
CA ALA A 151 -9.32 -17.87 -8.41
C ALA A 151 -10.82 -17.47 -8.59
N ALA A 152 -11.67 -17.76 -7.62
CA ALA A 152 -13.09 -17.37 -7.65
C ALA A 152 -13.26 -15.84 -7.63
N ARG A 153 -12.46 -15.12 -6.86
CA ARG A 153 -12.45 -13.64 -6.81
C ARG A 153 -12.14 -13.03 -8.18
N ILE A 154 -11.12 -13.54 -8.87
CA ILE A 154 -10.78 -13.10 -10.23
C ILE A 154 -11.88 -13.51 -11.23
N ALA A 155 -12.51 -14.67 -11.07
CA ALA A 155 -13.60 -15.11 -11.93
C ALA A 155 -14.85 -14.20 -11.84
N ALA A 156 -15.06 -13.54 -10.69
CA ALA A 156 -16.17 -12.60 -10.48
C ALA A 156 -16.01 -11.24 -11.22
N LEU A 157 -14.82 -10.96 -11.73
CA LEU A 157 -14.55 -9.74 -12.50
C LEU A 157 -15.13 -9.85 -13.91
N THR A 158 -15.74 -8.75 -14.36
CA THR A 158 -16.13 -8.60 -15.78
C THR A 158 -14.89 -8.55 -16.67
N PRO A 159 -15.03 -8.81 -17.99
CA PRO A 159 -13.89 -8.66 -18.93
C PRO A 159 -13.21 -7.28 -18.81
N ARG A 160 -13.99 -6.21 -18.69
CA ARG A 160 -13.46 -4.85 -18.54
C ARG A 160 -12.70 -4.63 -17.24
N GLU A 161 -13.18 -5.14 -16.14
CA GLU A 161 -12.50 -5.06 -14.85
C GLU A 161 -11.18 -5.87 -14.85
N ARG A 162 -11.15 -7.01 -15.55
CA ARG A 162 -9.90 -7.78 -15.73
C ARG A 162 -8.86 -7.01 -16.54
N GLU A 163 -9.27 -6.36 -17.65
CA GLU A 163 -8.39 -5.50 -18.45
C GLU A 163 -7.81 -4.37 -17.59
N VAL A 164 -8.66 -3.69 -16.81
CA VAL A 164 -8.23 -2.63 -15.89
C VAL A 164 -7.25 -3.18 -14.84
N LEU A 165 -7.56 -4.32 -14.22
CA LEU A 165 -6.68 -4.95 -13.22
C LEU A 165 -5.33 -5.36 -13.83
N THR A 166 -5.32 -5.87 -15.07
CA THR A 166 -4.10 -6.19 -15.80
C THR A 166 -3.23 -4.94 -16.02
N LEU A 167 -3.83 -3.83 -16.44
CA LEU A 167 -3.09 -2.56 -16.61
C LEU A 167 -2.60 -2.02 -15.25
N MET A 168 -3.40 -2.15 -14.20
CA MET A 168 -2.96 -1.81 -12.83
C MET A 168 -1.72 -2.62 -12.44
N ALA A 169 -1.70 -3.92 -12.72
CA ALA A 169 -0.58 -4.81 -12.41
C ALA A 169 0.68 -4.47 -13.23
N HIS A 170 0.51 -3.91 -14.42
CA HIS A 170 1.61 -3.35 -15.20
C HIS A 170 2.03 -1.94 -14.74
N GLY A 171 1.44 -1.43 -13.65
CA GLY A 171 1.78 -0.14 -13.05
C GLY A 171 1.18 1.07 -13.74
N ALA A 172 0.14 0.91 -14.57
CA ALA A 172 -0.53 2.03 -15.21
C ALA A 172 -1.32 2.86 -14.18
N THR A 173 -1.23 4.18 -14.25
CA THR A 173 -2.06 5.11 -13.48
C THR A 173 -3.51 5.12 -13.97
N ASN A 174 -4.44 5.69 -13.20
CA ASN A 174 -5.83 5.84 -13.65
C ASN A 174 -5.93 6.70 -14.93
N ALA A 175 -5.10 7.72 -15.08
CA ALA A 175 -5.03 8.54 -16.29
C ALA A 175 -4.54 7.75 -17.52
N GLU A 176 -3.49 6.93 -17.35
CA GLU A 176 -2.97 6.05 -18.43
C GLU A 176 -4.00 4.99 -18.82
N ILE A 177 -4.70 4.38 -17.86
CA ILE A 177 -5.78 3.43 -18.11
C ILE A 177 -6.94 4.13 -18.84
N ALA A 178 -7.31 5.33 -18.43
CA ALA A 178 -8.36 6.13 -19.07
C ALA A 178 -8.02 6.42 -20.53
N ALA A 179 -6.79 6.84 -20.79
CA ALA A 179 -6.28 7.08 -22.14
C ALA A 179 -6.29 5.80 -23.00
N ALA A 180 -5.79 4.67 -22.47
CA ALA A 180 -5.74 3.39 -23.18
C ALA A 180 -7.15 2.86 -23.55
N HIS A 181 -8.14 3.20 -22.76
CA HIS A 181 -9.52 2.73 -22.94
C HIS A 181 -10.48 3.77 -23.53
N PHE A 182 -9.98 4.97 -23.82
CA PHE A 182 -10.79 6.09 -24.34
C PHE A 182 -12.00 6.45 -23.46
N VAL A 183 -11.79 6.46 -22.12
CA VAL A 183 -12.81 6.80 -21.13
C VAL A 183 -12.35 7.90 -20.18
N ALA A 184 -13.26 8.48 -19.41
CA ALA A 184 -12.89 9.44 -18.38
C ALA A 184 -12.19 8.74 -17.20
N GLU A 185 -11.27 9.43 -16.51
CA GLU A 185 -10.57 8.91 -15.33
C GLU A 185 -11.55 8.53 -14.20
N THR A 186 -12.67 9.24 -14.08
CA THR A 186 -13.75 8.91 -13.14
C THR A 186 -14.36 7.54 -13.40
N THR A 187 -14.47 7.14 -14.68
CA THR A 187 -14.92 5.79 -15.06
C THR A 187 -13.92 4.73 -14.62
N VAL A 188 -12.62 5.01 -14.78
CA VAL A 188 -11.57 4.10 -14.29
C VAL A 188 -11.63 3.96 -12.77
N LYS A 189 -11.80 5.06 -12.02
CA LYS A 189 -11.98 5.02 -10.56
C LYS A 189 -13.16 4.14 -10.15
N THR A 190 -14.27 4.20 -10.90
CA THR A 190 -15.41 3.31 -10.67
C THR A 190 -15.07 1.83 -10.92
N HIS A 191 -14.34 1.52 -12.00
CA HIS A 191 -13.87 0.15 -12.24
C HIS A 191 -12.93 -0.33 -11.14
N VAL A 192 -12.00 0.50 -10.68
CA VAL A 192 -11.10 0.17 -9.57
C VAL A 192 -11.89 -0.13 -8.30
N GLY A 193 -12.85 0.73 -7.94
CA GLY A 193 -13.72 0.49 -6.78
C GLY A 193 -14.48 -0.85 -6.87
N ASN A 194 -15.02 -1.17 -8.05
CA ASN A 194 -15.72 -2.44 -8.28
C ASN A 194 -14.76 -3.64 -8.19
N ILE A 195 -13.52 -3.51 -8.70
CA ILE A 195 -12.48 -4.55 -8.59
C ILE A 195 -12.18 -4.80 -7.11
N LEU A 196 -11.92 -3.76 -6.32
CA LEU A 196 -11.63 -3.89 -4.89
C LEU A 196 -12.78 -4.58 -4.16
N ALA A 197 -14.03 -4.17 -4.41
CA ALA A 197 -15.22 -4.76 -3.79
C ALA A 197 -15.39 -6.25 -4.14
N LYS A 198 -15.27 -6.61 -5.44
CA LYS A 198 -15.45 -8.00 -5.91
C LYS A 198 -14.32 -8.92 -5.48
N THR A 199 -13.09 -8.41 -5.41
CA THR A 199 -11.93 -9.19 -4.99
C THR A 199 -11.75 -9.23 -3.47
N GLY A 200 -12.45 -8.37 -2.72
CA GLY A 200 -12.24 -8.18 -1.29
C GLY A 200 -10.85 -7.59 -0.98
N SER A 201 -10.23 -6.93 -1.96
CA SER A 201 -8.94 -6.28 -1.78
C SER A 201 -9.12 -4.95 -1.06
N ARG A 202 -8.32 -4.72 -0.01
CA ARG A 202 -8.42 -3.51 0.81
C ARG A 202 -7.94 -2.23 0.09
N ASP A 203 -7.11 -2.38 -0.93
CA ASP A 203 -6.57 -1.30 -1.74
C ASP A 203 -6.03 -1.82 -3.08
N ARG A 204 -5.55 -0.87 -3.91
CA ARG A 204 -5.02 -1.15 -5.23
C ARG A 204 -3.81 -2.08 -5.22
N VAL A 205 -2.90 -1.94 -4.24
CA VAL A 205 -1.69 -2.76 -4.12
C VAL A 205 -2.09 -4.22 -3.90
N GLN A 206 -3.04 -4.47 -2.99
CA GLN A 206 -3.51 -5.82 -2.68
C GLN A 206 -4.30 -6.46 -3.84
N ALA A 207 -5.03 -5.66 -4.64
CA ALA A 207 -5.65 -6.17 -5.88
C ALA A 207 -4.59 -6.60 -6.91
N VAL A 208 -3.50 -5.87 -7.02
CA VAL A 208 -2.37 -6.23 -7.91
C VAL A 208 -1.63 -7.46 -7.40
N VAL A 209 -1.39 -7.57 -6.09
CA VAL A 209 -0.83 -8.79 -5.47
C VAL A 209 -1.68 -10.02 -5.81
N LEU A 210 -3.01 -9.89 -5.71
CA LEU A 210 -3.94 -10.96 -6.08
C LEU A 210 -3.81 -11.33 -7.57
N ALA A 211 -3.66 -10.36 -8.48
CA ALA A 211 -3.50 -10.62 -9.91
C ALA A 211 -2.23 -11.44 -10.21
N PHE A 212 -1.11 -11.15 -9.53
CA PHE A 212 0.13 -11.94 -9.65
C PHE A 212 -0.03 -13.34 -9.03
N ARG A 213 -0.59 -13.45 -7.83
CA ARG A 213 -0.80 -14.75 -7.15
C ARG A 213 -1.69 -15.71 -7.94
N THR A 214 -2.67 -15.19 -8.66
CA THR A 214 -3.60 -15.99 -9.47
C THR A 214 -3.11 -16.26 -10.89
N GLY A 215 -1.95 -15.72 -11.29
CA GLY A 215 -1.43 -15.87 -12.65
C GLY A 215 -2.23 -15.10 -13.70
N LEU A 216 -3.03 -14.10 -13.30
CA LEU A 216 -3.69 -13.21 -14.25
C LEU A 216 -2.65 -12.39 -15.04
N VAL A 217 -1.52 -12.10 -14.40
CA VAL A 217 -0.34 -11.43 -14.98
C VAL A 217 0.94 -12.16 -14.55
N HIS A 218 1.99 -12.03 -15.38
CA HIS A 218 3.30 -12.68 -15.20
C HIS A 218 4.43 -11.65 -15.26
#